data_37d72d4e062b26cbf77ebab72c76ddc9
#
_entry.id   37d72d4e062b26cbf77ebab72c76ddc9
#
_cell.length_a   1.000
_cell.length_b   1.000
_cell.length_c   1.000
_cell.angle_alpha   90.00
_cell.angle_beta   90.00
_cell.angle_gamma   90.00
#
_symmetry.space_group_name_H-M   'P 1'
#
loop_
_entity.id
_entity.type
_entity.pdbx_description
1 polymer ?
#
loop_
_entity_poly.entity_id
_entity_poly.type
_entity_poly.pdbx_seq_one_letter_code
_entity_poly.pdbx_strand_id
1 'polypeptide(L)'
;MRTAVVRIRVDPAGRLTGAQLADGMTNLRDLATPAGIDVLDNNLAEMPAGRREVEMLMVGGVPDELKATAVALCAKAFSTEPEPGVLSYISRGTDDDARGVLAGFGLTGDIERVPGDDGLDVIHVTLNKTDLERIPESRIHTALEASLNCEVHIRLT
;
A
#
# COMPACT_ATOMS: atom_id res chain seq x y z
N MET A 1 8.67 1.83 6.61
CA MET A 1 7.72 0.74 6.86
C MET A 1 6.84 0.56 5.63
N ARG A 2 6.52 -0.66 5.32
CA ARG A 2 5.65 -0.95 4.17
C ARG A 2 4.19 -0.75 4.54
N THR A 3 3.40 -0.35 3.56
CA THR A 3 1.94 -0.31 3.69
C THR A 3 1.36 -1.55 3.05
N ALA A 4 0.57 -2.29 3.83
CA ALA A 4 -0.13 -3.46 3.36
C ALA A 4 -1.55 -3.10 2.94
N VAL A 5 -2.02 -3.69 1.85
CA VAL A 5 -3.43 -3.71 1.48
C VAL A 5 -3.98 -5.04 1.95
N VAL A 6 -4.78 -4.99 2.99
CA VAL A 6 -5.39 -6.19 3.59
C VAL A 6 -6.83 -6.29 3.12
N ARG A 7 -7.15 -7.40 2.48
CA ARG A 7 -8.50 -7.64 1.94
C ARG A 7 -9.20 -8.67 2.81
N ILE A 8 -10.43 -8.36 3.20
CA ILE A 8 -11.24 -9.23 4.04
C ILE A 8 -12.61 -9.40 3.41
N ARG A 9 -13.02 -10.63 3.23
CA ARG A 9 -14.40 -10.96 2.83
C ARG A 9 -15.30 -10.87 4.04
N VAL A 10 -16.17 -9.89 4.05
CA VAL A 10 -16.99 -9.54 5.23
C VAL A 10 -18.30 -10.30 5.30
N ASP A 11 -18.77 -10.84 4.19
CA ASP A 11 -20.04 -11.56 4.09
C ASP A 11 -19.90 -12.80 3.19
N PRO A 12 -19.08 -13.80 3.60
CA PRO A 12 -18.85 -14.98 2.76
C PRO A 12 -20.14 -15.76 2.46
N ALA A 13 -21.10 -15.74 3.38
CA ALA A 13 -22.38 -16.42 3.22
C ALA A 13 -23.39 -15.65 2.36
N GLY A 14 -23.13 -14.38 2.05
CA GLY A 14 -24.00 -13.54 1.24
C GLY A 14 -25.34 -13.21 1.91
N ARG A 15 -25.37 -13.04 3.22
CA ARG A 15 -26.60 -12.86 4.01
C ARG A 15 -26.92 -11.43 4.38
N LEU A 16 -25.99 -10.50 4.21
CA LEU A 16 -26.20 -9.12 4.61
C LEU A 16 -27.00 -8.36 3.55
N THR A 17 -27.94 -7.52 4.03
CA THR A 17 -28.66 -6.58 3.15
C THR A 17 -27.79 -5.39 2.81
N GLY A 18 -28.20 -4.59 1.80
CA GLY A 18 -27.50 -3.35 1.44
C GLY A 18 -27.40 -2.38 2.61
N ALA A 19 -28.45 -2.26 3.43
CA ALA A 19 -28.46 -1.42 4.63
C ALA A 19 -27.46 -1.94 5.69
N GLN A 20 -27.41 -3.24 5.90
CA GLN A 20 -26.47 -3.86 6.84
C GLN A 20 -25.01 -3.70 6.37
N LEU A 21 -24.77 -3.77 5.08
CA LEU A 21 -23.45 -3.52 4.51
C LEU A 21 -23.01 -2.07 4.70
N ALA A 22 -23.90 -1.12 4.47
CA ALA A 22 -23.63 0.31 4.67
C ALA A 22 -23.34 0.62 6.14
N ASP A 23 -24.15 0.09 7.06
CA ASP A 23 -23.94 0.25 8.50
C ASP A 23 -22.62 -0.40 8.94
N GLY A 24 -22.30 -1.56 8.41
CA GLY A 24 -21.05 -2.26 8.68
C GLY A 24 -19.83 -1.46 8.23
N MET A 25 -19.88 -0.81 7.07
CA MET A 25 -18.80 0.06 6.59
C MET A 25 -18.58 1.26 7.51
N THR A 26 -19.67 1.90 7.98
CA THR A 26 -19.60 3.00 8.94
C THR A 26 -18.96 2.53 10.25
N ASN A 27 -19.42 1.40 10.78
CA ASN A 27 -18.85 0.81 11.99
C ASN A 27 -17.37 0.45 11.83
N LEU A 28 -17.00 -0.09 10.68
CA LEU A 28 -15.61 -0.46 10.40
C LEU A 28 -14.71 0.78 10.40
N ARG A 29 -15.13 1.86 9.77
CA ARG A 29 -14.36 3.12 9.78
C ARG A 29 -14.22 3.66 11.19
N ASP A 30 -15.28 3.64 11.98
CA ASP A 30 -15.25 4.11 13.37
C ASP A 30 -14.28 3.29 14.23
N LEU A 31 -14.17 1.99 13.97
CA LEU A 31 -13.23 1.11 14.69
C LEU A 31 -11.80 1.25 14.18
N ALA A 32 -11.62 1.47 12.88
CA ALA A 32 -10.31 1.53 12.24
C ALA A 32 -9.58 2.84 12.48
N THR A 33 -10.29 3.97 12.52
CA THR A 33 -9.70 5.30 12.67
C THR A 33 -8.81 5.44 13.90
N PRO A 34 -9.23 5.02 15.11
CA PRO A 34 -8.36 5.10 16.29
C PRO A 34 -7.12 4.22 16.20
N ALA A 35 -7.17 3.16 15.40
CA ALA A 35 -6.03 2.27 15.18
C ALA A 35 -5.08 2.74 14.08
N GLY A 36 -5.37 3.86 13.43
CA GLY A 36 -4.56 4.39 12.33
C GLY A 36 -4.71 3.60 11.03
N ILE A 37 -5.81 2.88 10.85
CA ILE A 37 -6.10 2.07 9.68
C ILE A 37 -7.04 2.84 8.76
N ASP A 38 -6.69 2.96 7.48
CA ASP A 38 -7.55 3.56 6.46
C ASP A 38 -8.38 2.48 5.78
N VAL A 39 -9.69 2.68 5.73
CA VAL A 39 -10.61 1.79 5.03
C VAL A 39 -10.96 2.44 3.69
N LEU A 40 -10.71 1.71 2.60
CA LEU A 40 -11.01 2.21 1.26
C LEU A 40 -12.51 2.15 0.97
N ASP A 41 -12.99 3.09 0.15
CA ASP A 41 -14.39 3.12 -0.25
C ASP A 41 -14.66 2.00 -1.24
N ASN A 42 -15.49 1.05 -0.82
CA ASN A 42 -15.94 -0.04 -1.66
C ASN A 42 -17.47 -0.09 -1.65
N ASN A 43 -18.05 -0.30 -2.80
CA ASN A 43 -19.48 -0.48 -2.91
C ASN A 43 -19.85 -1.95 -2.73
N LEU A 44 -19.91 -2.40 -1.48
CA LEU A 44 -20.14 -3.80 -1.14
C LEU A 44 -21.48 -4.32 -1.66
N ALA A 45 -22.50 -3.47 -1.67
CA ALA A 45 -23.84 -3.87 -2.10
C ALA A 45 -23.88 -4.23 -3.60
N GLU A 46 -23.01 -3.66 -4.40
CA GLU A 46 -22.89 -3.95 -5.84
C GLU A 46 -22.01 -5.15 -6.14
N MET A 47 -21.27 -5.65 -5.16
CA MET A 47 -20.45 -6.83 -5.32
C MET A 47 -21.29 -8.10 -5.29
N PRO A 48 -20.92 -9.16 -6.04
CA PRO A 48 -21.59 -10.44 -5.94
C PRO A 48 -21.57 -10.99 -4.51
N ALA A 49 -22.65 -11.60 -4.08
CA ALA A 49 -22.71 -12.28 -2.79
C ALA A 49 -21.56 -13.31 -2.71
N GLY A 50 -20.90 -13.38 -1.57
CA GLY A 50 -19.72 -14.22 -1.37
C GLY A 50 -18.42 -13.61 -1.84
N ARG A 51 -18.46 -12.49 -2.57
CA ARG A 51 -17.27 -11.75 -3.03
C ARG A 51 -17.21 -10.33 -2.47
N ARG A 52 -17.95 -10.07 -1.41
CA ARG A 52 -18.00 -8.77 -0.76
C ARG A 52 -16.74 -8.59 0.10
N GLU A 53 -15.82 -7.82 -0.43
CA GLU A 53 -14.47 -7.68 0.12
C GLU A 53 -14.19 -6.22 0.44
N VAL A 54 -13.72 -5.94 1.66
CA VAL A 54 -13.21 -4.63 2.04
C VAL A 54 -11.70 -4.61 1.90
N GLU A 55 -11.15 -3.43 1.62
CA GLU A 55 -9.72 -3.20 1.55
C GLU A 55 -9.32 -2.20 2.63
N MET A 56 -8.29 -2.54 3.39
CA MET A 56 -7.77 -1.69 4.46
C MET A 56 -6.27 -1.47 4.26
N LEU A 57 -5.83 -0.24 4.49
CA LEU A 57 -4.41 0.12 4.47
C LEU A 57 -3.86 0.06 5.89
N MET A 58 -2.90 -0.82 6.10
CA MET A 58 -2.29 -1.04 7.41
C MET A 58 -0.77 -0.92 7.28
N VAL A 59 -0.13 -0.30 8.25
CA VAL A 59 1.31 -0.03 8.24
C VAL A 59 2.02 -0.91 9.26
N GLY A 60 3.11 -1.53 8.83
CA GLY A 60 3.98 -2.33 9.69
C GLY A 60 3.39 -3.69 10.05
N GLY A 61 4.10 -4.43 10.89
CA GLY A 61 3.63 -5.71 11.41
C GLY A 61 3.91 -6.92 10.53
N VAL A 62 3.57 -8.06 11.08
CA VAL A 62 3.68 -9.36 10.41
C VAL A 62 2.39 -9.63 9.64
N PRO A 63 2.43 -10.17 8.40
CA PRO A 63 1.23 -10.40 7.60
C PRO A 63 0.10 -11.14 8.31
N ASP A 64 0.42 -12.20 9.06
CA ASP A 64 -0.58 -12.97 9.79
C ASP A 64 -1.25 -12.16 10.91
N GLU A 65 -0.50 -11.29 11.58
CA GLU A 65 -1.04 -10.40 12.61
C GLU A 65 -1.92 -9.31 12.01
N LEU A 66 -1.54 -8.77 10.87
CA LEU A 66 -2.34 -7.78 10.14
C LEU A 66 -3.68 -8.38 9.71
N LYS A 67 -3.65 -9.58 9.16
CA LYS A 67 -4.87 -10.29 8.77
C LYS A 67 -5.78 -10.58 9.98
N ALA A 68 -5.21 -11.03 11.08
CA ALA A 68 -5.97 -11.32 12.30
C ALA A 68 -6.64 -10.06 12.86
N THR A 69 -5.92 -8.94 12.90
CA THR A 69 -6.47 -7.65 13.33
C THR A 69 -7.59 -7.20 12.41
N ALA A 70 -7.40 -7.29 11.11
CA ALA A 70 -8.41 -6.91 10.12
C ALA A 70 -9.67 -7.77 10.22
N VAL A 71 -9.53 -9.08 10.37
CA VAL A 71 -10.66 -10.00 10.56
C VAL A 71 -11.43 -9.66 11.82
N ALA A 72 -10.74 -9.38 12.93
CA ALA A 72 -11.39 -9.02 14.20
C ALA A 72 -12.19 -7.71 14.08
N LEU A 73 -11.67 -6.70 13.41
CA LEU A 73 -12.35 -5.45 13.16
C LEU A 73 -13.62 -5.65 12.30
N CYS A 74 -13.49 -6.42 11.23
CA CYS A 74 -14.61 -6.72 10.34
C CYS A 74 -15.69 -7.55 11.05
N ALA A 75 -15.30 -8.51 11.87
CA ALA A 75 -16.25 -9.31 12.65
C ALA A 75 -17.09 -8.44 13.58
N LYS A 76 -16.47 -7.45 14.23
CA LYS A 76 -17.19 -6.50 15.07
C LYS A 76 -18.08 -5.56 14.27
N ALA A 77 -17.57 -5.06 13.16
CA ALA A 77 -18.28 -4.06 12.35
C ALA A 77 -19.51 -4.63 11.66
N PHE A 78 -19.41 -5.84 11.12
CA PHE A 78 -20.48 -6.46 10.32
C PHE A 78 -21.25 -7.54 11.06
N SER A 79 -20.80 -7.95 12.24
CA SER A 79 -21.41 -9.03 13.04
C SER A 79 -21.50 -10.34 12.25
N THR A 80 -20.45 -10.67 11.52
CA THR A 80 -20.32 -11.87 10.70
C THR A 80 -19.07 -12.65 11.08
N GLU A 81 -18.84 -13.76 10.40
CA GLU A 81 -17.58 -14.51 10.44
C GLU A 81 -16.77 -14.22 9.17
N PRO A 82 -15.96 -13.13 9.15
CA PRO A 82 -15.23 -12.77 7.96
C PRO A 82 -14.12 -13.77 7.65
N GLU A 83 -13.75 -13.83 6.37
CA GLU A 83 -12.63 -14.64 5.92
C GLU A 83 -11.49 -13.74 5.41
N PRO A 84 -10.22 -14.05 5.74
CA PRO A 84 -9.09 -13.29 5.21
C PRO A 84 -8.94 -13.54 3.71
N GLY A 85 -8.73 -12.46 2.96
CA GLY A 85 -8.39 -12.49 1.56
C GLY A 85 -6.89 -12.32 1.33
N VAL A 86 -6.53 -11.81 0.16
CA VAL A 86 -5.13 -11.60 -0.23
C VAL A 86 -4.58 -10.36 0.46
N LEU A 87 -3.38 -10.47 1.03
CA LEU A 87 -2.60 -9.35 1.53
C LEU A 87 -1.49 -9.05 0.52
N SER A 88 -1.40 -7.79 0.10
CA SER A 88 -0.32 -7.32 -0.76
C SER A 88 0.28 -6.05 -0.19
N TYR A 89 1.48 -5.72 -0.63
CA TYR A 89 2.14 -4.48 -0.23
C TYR A 89 2.12 -3.50 -1.39
N ILE A 90 1.91 -2.21 -1.08
CA ILE A 90 2.00 -1.16 -2.06
C ILE A 90 3.26 -0.35 -1.83
N SER A 91 3.91 0.05 -2.93
CA SER A 91 4.97 1.04 -2.89
C SER A 91 4.34 2.42 -2.88
N ARG A 92 4.70 3.23 -1.89
CA ARG A 92 4.28 4.64 -1.81
C ARG A 92 5.37 5.59 -2.29
N GLY A 93 6.38 5.08 -2.98
CA GLY A 93 7.49 5.88 -3.43
C GLY A 93 8.34 6.40 -2.28
N THR A 94 8.56 5.59 -1.25
CA THR A 94 9.35 5.98 -0.07
C THR A 94 10.84 5.97 -0.39
N ASP A 95 11.61 6.69 0.44
CA ASP A 95 13.06 6.68 0.34
C ASP A 95 13.64 5.27 0.53
N ASP A 96 13.01 4.45 1.37
CA ASP A 96 13.40 3.05 1.58
C ASP A 96 13.20 2.21 0.31
N ASP A 97 12.15 2.46 -0.45
CA ASP A 97 11.93 1.81 -1.75
C ASP A 97 13.04 2.17 -2.74
N ALA A 98 13.41 3.45 -2.77
CA ALA A 98 14.51 3.92 -3.62
C ALA A 98 15.85 3.28 -3.23
N ARG A 99 16.16 3.21 -1.94
CA ARG A 99 17.37 2.54 -1.45
C ARG A 99 17.37 1.06 -1.79
N GLY A 100 16.21 0.40 -1.72
CA GLY A 100 16.04 -0.99 -2.11
C GLY A 100 16.36 -1.24 -3.58
N VAL A 101 15.92 -0.35 -4.47
CA VAL A 101 16.24 -0.42 -5.90
C VAL A 101 17.75 -0.27 -6.12
N LEU A 102 18.38 0.74 -5.49
CA LEU A 102 19.83 0.96 -5.61
C LEU A 102 20.62 -0.24 -5.08
N ALA A 103 20.21 -0.80 -3.94
CA ALA A 103 20.86 -1.97 -3.36
C ALA A 103 20.78 -3.19 -4.28
N GLY A 104 19.70 -3.35 -5.03
CA GLY A 104 19.56 -4.40 -6.03
C GLY A 104 20.58 -4.30 -7.17
N PHE A 105 21.09 -3.10 -7.46
CA PHE A 105 22.19 -2.88 -8.39
C PHE A 105 23.56 -2.87 -7.72
N GLY A 106 23.63 -3.05 -6.41
CA GLY A 106 24.87 -2.93 -5.65
C GLY A 106 25.34 -1.49 -5.46
N LEU A 107 24.41 -0.54 -5.48
CA LEU A 107 24.72 0.89 -5.41
C LEU A 107 24.24 1.49 -4.09
N THR A 108 24.91 2.58 -3.70
CA THR A 108 24.47 3.48 -2.64
C THR A 108 24.39 4.90 -3.21
N GLY A 109 23.43 5.67 -2.75
CA GLY A 109 23.25 7.05 -3.22
C GLY A 109 22.48 7.88 -2.21
N ASP A 110 22.58 9.18 -2.36
CA ASP A 110 21.81 10.13 -1.58
C ASP A 110 20.46 10.38 -2.27
N ILE A 111 19.39 10.37 -1.48
CA ILE A 111 18.03 10.52 -1.97
C ILE A 111 17.43 11.76 -1.37
N GLU A 112 16.93 12.66 -2.22
CA GLU A 112 16.26 13.89 -1.81
C GLU A 112 14.89 13.96 -2.47
N ARG A 113 13.86 14.17 -1.67
CA ARG A 113 12.48 14.35 -2.13
C ARG A 113 12.15 15.83 -2.18
N VAL A 114 11.73 16.32 -3.35
CA VAL A 114 11.39 17.72 -3.57
C VAL A 114 9.95 17.80 -4.10
N PRO A 115 9.08 18.68 -3.55
CA PRO A 115 7.75 18.89 -4.10
C PRO A 115 7.84 19.45 -5.53
N GLY A 116 7.08 18.86 -6.44
CA GLY A 116 6.96 19.34 -7.81
C GLY A 116 5.83 20.38 -7.97
N ASP A 117 5.84 21.09 -9.09
CA ASP A 117 4.86 22.16 -9.38
C ASP A 117 3.45 21.61 -9.60
N ASP A 118 3.33 20.34 -9.97
CA ASP A 118 2.06 19.65 -10.22
C ASP A 118 1.49 18.94 -8.99
N GLY A 119 2.09 19.14 -7.83
CA GLY A 119 1.70 18.48 -6.58
C GLY A 119 2.25 17.07 -6.40
N LEU A 120 3.02 16.58 -7.37
CA LEU A 120 3.72 15.30 -7.27
C LEU A 120 5.16 15.52 -6.85
N ASP A 121 5.70 14.62 -6.04
CA ASP A 121 7.09 14.70 -5.60
C ASP A 121 8.04 14.32 -6.73
N VAL A 122 9.19 15.00 -6.75
CA VAL A 122 10.32 14.67 -7.61
C VAL A 122 11.43 14.11 -6.73
N ILE A 123 11.98 12.96 -7.10
CA ILE A 123 13.05 12.31 -6.37
C ILE A 123 14.38 12.60 -7.06
N HIS A 124 15.30 13.21 -6.34
CA HIS A 124 16.67 13.43 -6.79
C HIS A 124 17.59 12.37 -6.18
N VAL A 125 18.24 11.59 -7.00
CA VAL A 125 19.18 10.54 -6.57
C VAL A 125 20.57 10.94 -7.00
N THR A 126 21.48 11.08 -6.05
CA THR A 126 22.88 11.41 -6.32
C THR A 126 23.72 10.14 -6.27
N LEU A 127 24.37 9.81 -7.39
CA LEU A 127 25.19 8.63 -7.55
C LEU A 127 26.62 9.00 -7.91
N ASN A 128 27.56 8.10 -7.61
CA ASN A 128 28.95 8.25 -7.98
C ASN A 128 29.12 7.88 -9.47
N LYS A 129 29.82 8.72 -10.23
CA LYS A 129 30.09 8.48 -11.67
C LYS A 129 30.75 7.12 -11.95
N THR A 130 31.60 6.65 -11.04
CA THR A 130 32.30 5.37 -11.22
C THR A 130 31.36 4.18 -11.20
N ASP A 131 30.23 4.29 -10.47
CA ASP A 131 29.24 3.23 -10.42
C ASP A 131 28.48 3.09 -11.74
N LEU A 132 28.34 4.17 -12.50
CA LEU A 132 27.66 4.19 -13.80
C LEU A 132 28.53 3.66 -14.95
N GLU A 133 29.80 3.42 -14.72
CA GLU A 133 30.68 2.79 -15.72
C GLU A 133 30.27 1.33 -15.98
N ARG A 134 29.65 0.68 -15.00
CA ARG A 134 29.20 -0.72 -15.11
C ARG A 134 27.71 -0.86 -15.42
N ILE A 135 26.91 0.10 -14.99
CA ILE A 135 25.44 0.03 -15.09
C ILE A 135 24.94 1.28 -15.79
N PRO A 136 24.22 1.15 -16.92
CA PRO A 136 23.66 2.31 -17.62
C PRO A 136 22.72 3.12 -16.72
N GLU A 137 22.87 4.45 -16.75
CA GLU A 137 21.99 5.37 -15.99
C GLU A 137 20.52 5.16 -16.31
N SER A 138 20.20 4.95 -17.59
CA SER A 138 18.81 4.73 -18.02
C SER A 138 18.17 3.52 -17.37
N ARG A 139 18.94 2.48 -17.10
CA ARG A 139 18.44 1.28 -16.43
C ARG A 139 18.08 1.53 -14.97
N ILE A 140 18.92 2.30 -14.28
CA ILE A 140 18.68 2.70 -12.89
C ILE A 140 17.46 3.63 -12.82
N HIS A 141 17.41 4.62 -13.70
CA HIS A 141 16.33 5.59 -13.79
C HIS A 141 14.98 4.90 -14.01
N THR A 142 14.91 3.98 -14.96
CA THR A 142 13.68 3.23 -15.26
C THR A 142 13.23 2.39 -14.06
N ALA A 143 14.15 1.71 -13.39
CA ALA A 143 13.84 0.90 -12.21
C ALA A 143 13.33 1.76 -11.05
N LEU A 144 13.94 2.93 -10.83
CA LEU A 144 13.51 3.86 -9.78
C LEU A 144 12.12 4.43 -10.08
N GLU A 145 11.86 4.90 -11.29
CA GLU A 145 10.55 5.43 -11.65
C GLU A 145 9.45 4.37 -11.53
N ALA A 146 9.73 3.15 -11.95
CA ALA A 146 8.78 2.05 -11.82
C ALA A 146 8.47 1.70 -10.36
N SER A 147 9.47 1.72 -9.50
CA SER A 147 9.30 1.40 -8.08
C SER A 147 8.66 2.54 -7.28
N LEU A 148 9.02 3.78 -7.58
CA LEU A 148 8.56 4.96 -6.84
C LEU A 148 7.27 5.56 -7.40
N ASN A 149 6.95 5.27 -8.66
CA ASN A 149 5.82 5.83 -9.39
C ASN A 149 5.79 7.38 -9.34
N CYS A 150 6.95 7.99 -9.48
CA CYS A 150 7.13 9.43 -9.53
C CYS A 150 8.32 9.78 -10.40
N GLU A 151 8.47 11.07 -10.72
CA GLU A 151 9.60 11.56 -11.51
C GLU A 151 10.91 11.43 -10.74
N VAL A 152 11.94 10.91 -11.41
CA VAL A 152 13.27 10.70 -10.82
C VAL A 152 14.32 11.41 -11.66
N HIS A 153 15.19 12.17 -11.00
CA HIS A 153 16.36 12.81 -11.59
C HIS A 153 17.63 12.24 -10.96
N ILE A 154 18.54 11.77 -11.79
CA ILE A 154 19.82 11.24 -11.35
C ILE A 154 20.88 12.34 -11.48
N ARG A 155 21.59 12.60 -10.40
CA ARG A 155 22.72 13.53 -10.34
C ARG A 155 24.01 12.72 -10.13
N LEU A 156 25.09 13.17 -10.75
CA LEU A 156 26.39 12.50 -10.65
C LEU A 156 27.38 13.36 -9.85
N THR A 157 28.18 12.70 -9.05
CA THR A 157 29.27 13.35 -8.30
C THR A 157 30.64 12.82 -8.69
#